data_bbaa140a48d85e8b1da15915c166b129
#
_entry.id   bbaa140a48d85e8b1da15915c166b129
#
_cell.length_a   1.000
_cell.length_b   1.000
_cell.length_c   1.000
_cell.angle_alpha   90.00
_cell.angle_beta   90.00
_cell.angle_gamma   90.00
#
_symmetry.space_group_name_H-M   'P 1'
#
loop_
_entity.id
_entity.type
_entity.pdbx_description
1 polymer ?
#
loop_
_entity_poly.entity_id
_entity_poly.type
_entity_poly.pdbx_seq_one_letter_code
_entity_poly.pdbx_strand_id
1 'polypeptide(L)'
;MMNMMEKYFVCMAVSYKYGGKCIGGVELERNPRTRSYSIVKVNGLPKWVRPVTKGTAHGEIPNYISEQFQVMDILKIEDVRACPDCAQSENFYFSTISKVGRANSNVKTLDMLCDSYHGLIFGNRGRAVAPESYASLGYSLMLIKPEGVRFFMENRYNSDVQRLRVSFTYNGHEYNLPVTDPEICQRASNGVNHLNNSSSYYLTLSLGVEHEGWHSKLVANVISM
;
A
#
# COMPACT_ATOMS: atom_id res chain seq x y z
N MET A 1 3.92 -25.83 -23.76
CA MET A 1 2.97 -25.00 -22.98
C MET A 1 3.81 -24.00 -22.21
N MET A 2 3.66 -22.70 -22.49
CA MET A 2 4.28 -21.66 -21.65
C MET A 2 3.64 -21.79 -20.25
N ASN A 3 4.46 -22.04 -19.22
CA ASN A 3 3.99 -21.99 -17.86
C ASN A 3 3.53 -20.54 -17.58
N MET A 4 2.22 -20.32 -17.58
CA MET A 4 1.65 -19.02 -17.22
C MET A 4 2.02 -18.76 -15.76
N MET A 5 2.85 -17.75 -15.53
CA MET A 5 3.22 -17.37 -14.16
C MET A 5 2.01 -16.75 -13.47
N GLU A 6 1.65 -17.28 -12.32
CA GLU A 6 0.62 -16.73 -11.44
C GLU A 6 1.22 -16.26 -10.13
N LYS A 7 0.62 -15.27 -9.51
CA LYS A 7 0.96 -14.82 -8.16
C LYS A 7 -0.29 -14.66 -7.33
N TYR A 8 -0.14 -14.98 -6.05
CA TYR A 8 -1.14 -14.72 -5.03
C TYR A 8 -0.62 -13.64 -4.09
N PHE A 9 -1.49 -12.77 -3.61
CA PHE A 9 -1.13 -11.79 -2.59
C PHE A 9 -2.34 -11.43 -1.74
N VAL A 10 -2.11 -11.07 -0.48
CA VAL A 10 -3.12 -10.44 0.36
C VAL A 10 -3.11 -8.94 0.08
N CYS A 11 -4.27 -8.41 -0.29
CA CYS A 11 -4.44 -6.98 -0.60
C CYS A 11 -4.28 -6.15 0.68
N MET A 12 -3.37 -5.18 0.66
CA MET A 12 -3.07 -4.30 1.78
C MET A 12 -3.35 -2.82 1.47
N ALA A 13 -3.65 -2.49 0.21
CA ALA A 13 -4.08 -1.16 -0.19
C ALA A 13 -4.93 -1.21 -1.45
N VAL A 14 -5.99 -0.40 -1.45
CA VAL A 14 -6.80 -0.04 -2.62
C VAL A 14 -6.98 1.49 -2.57
N SER A 15 -6.04 2.24 -3.12
CA SER A 15 -5.98 3.70 -2.99
C SER A 15 -6.29 4.43 -4.29
N TYR A 16 -6.70 5.69 -4.21
CA TYR A 16 -6.94 6.52 -5.39
C TYR A 16 -5.67 6.73 -6.22
N LYS A 17 -5.81 6.61 -7.55
CA LYS A 17 -4.75 6.91 -8.50
C LYS A 17 -5.35 7.34 -9.85
N TYR A 18 -5.24 8.61 -10.22
CA TYR A 18 -5.51 9.16 -11.56
C TYR A 18 -6.71 8.54 -12.32
N GLY A 19 -7.90 8.51 -11.71
CA GLY A 19 -9.11 7.94 -12.36
C GLY A 19 -9.28 6.44 -12.22
N GLY A 20 -8.39 5.77 -11.51
CA GLY A 20 -8.45 4.35 -11.15
C GLY A 20 -7.99 4.12 -9.73
N LYS A 21 -7.51 2.90 -9.46
CA LYS A 21 -6.96 2.50 -8.17
C LYS A 21 -5.54 1.98 -8.30
N CYS A 22 -4.74 2.21 -7.26
CA CYS A 22 -3.51 1.48 -7.01
C CYS A 22 -3.84 0.34 -6.04
N ILE A 23 -3.56 -0.90 -6.45
CA ILE A 23 -3.67 -2.07 -5.58
C ILE A 23 -2.27 -2.52 -5.23
N GLY A 24 -2.02 -2.79 -3.95
CA GLY A 24 -0.76 -3.34 -3.47
C GLY A 24 -1.00 -4.34 -2.36
N GLY A 25 -0.12 -5.31 -2.22
CA GLY A 25 -0.25 -6.31 -1.18
C GLY A 25 0.99 -7.16 -0.98
N VAL A 26 0.94 -8.04 -0.01
CA VAL A 26 2.03 -8.96 0.36
C VAL A 26 1.88 -10.28 -0.37
N GLU A 27 2.93 -10.69 -1.08
CA GLU A 27 2.97 -11.94 -1.86
C GLU A 27 2.75 -13.16 -0.97
N LEU A 28 1.93 -14.08 -1.46
CA LEU A 28 1.61 -15.34 -0.81
C LEU A 28 2.05 -16.50 -1.70
N GLU A 29 2.59 -17.53 -1.07
CA GLU A 29 2.79 -18.84 -1.67
C GLU A 29 1.62 -19.74 -1.31
N ARG A 30 0.99 -20.35 -2.31
CA ARG A 30 -0.10 -21.29 -2.11
C ARG A 30 0.41 -22.72 -2.09
N ASN A 31 0.16 -23.44 -1.00
CA ASN A 31 0.44 -24.86 -0.91
C ASN A 31 -0.53 -25.64 -1.84
N PRO A 32 -0.04 -26.39 -2.85
CA PRO A 32 -0.91 -27.05 -3.82
C PRO A 32 -1.74 -28.20 -3.21
N ARG A 33 -1.28 -28.81 -2.11
CA ARG A 33 -1.95 -29.93 -1.45
C ARG A 33 -3.01 -29.47 -0.44
N THR A 34 -2.63 -28.55 0.45
CA THR A 34 -3.52 -28.07 1.54
C THR A 34 -4.35 -26.87 1.13
N ARG A 35 -4.00 -26.21 0.03
CA ARG A 35 -4.56 -24.93 -0.42
C ARG A 35 -4.38 -23.77 0.57
N SER A 36 -3.58 -23.96 1.62
CA SER A 36 -3.22 -22.92 2.57
C SER A 36 -2.24 -21.92 1.93
N TYR A 37 -2.15 -20.73 2.52
CA TYR A 37 -1.26 -19.66 2.09
C TYR A 37 -0.20 -19.38 3.16
N SER A 38 1.02 -19.10 2.72
CA SER A 38 2.12 -18.61 3.55
C SER A 38 2.67 -17.31 2.97
N ILE A 39 3.18 -16.42 3.85
CA ILE A 39 3.77 -15.14 3.43
C ILE A 39 5.12 -15.40 2.78
N VAL A 40 5.32 -14.88 1.58
CA VAL A 40 6.63 -14.87 0.92
C VAL A 40 7.49 -13.77 1.55
N LYS A 41 8.70 -14.12 1.97
CA LYS A 41 9.66 -13.16 2.54
C LYS A 41 10.96 -13.15 1.74
N VAL A 42 11.55 -11.96 1.62
CA VAL A 42 12.89 -11.74 1.04
C VAL A 42 13.71 -10.97 2.08
N ASN A 43 14.85 -11.51 2.45
CA ASN A 43 15.71 -10.96 3.51
C ASN A 43 14.96 -10.72 4.84
N GLY A 44 14.00 -11.61 5.17
CA GLY A 44 13.19 -11.52 6.39
C GLY A 44 11.99 -10.59 6.31
N LEU A 45 11.87 -9.74 5.29
CA LEU A 45 10.75 -8.82 5.09
C LEU A 45 9.68 -9.40 4.16
N PRO A 46 8.40 -9.06 4.35
CA PRO A 46 7.33 -9.44 3.43
C PRO A 46 7.64 -8.93 2.01
N LYS A 47 7.42 -9.80 1.01
CA LYS A 47 7.59 -9.42 -0.38
C LYS A 47 6.32 -8.79 -0.91
N TRP A 48 6.45 -7.60 -1.50
CA TRP A 48 5.32 -6.86 -2.02
C TRP A 48 5.03 -7.18 -3.49
N VAL A 49 3.76 -7.04 -3.86
CA VAL A 49 3.24 -7.16 -5.23
C VAL A 49 2.34 -5.95 -5.50
N ARG A 50 2.59 -5.27 -6.61
CA ARG A 50 1.74 -4.22 -7.14
C ARG A 50 1.35 -4.56 -8.57
N PRO A 51 0.12 -5.03 -8.83
CA PRO A 51 -0.36 -5.18 -10.19
C PRO A 51 -0.52 -3.82 -10.86
N VAL A 52 -0.02 -3.71 -12.09
CA VAL A 52 -0.09 -2.49 -12.91
C VAL A 52 -0.66 -2.83 -14.29
N THR A 53 -1.50 -1.94 -14.81
CA THR A 53 -2.18 -2.13 -16.09
C THR A 53 -1.35 -1.51 -17.23
N LYS A 54 -1.17 -2.25 -18.33
CA LYS A 54 -0.66 -1.67 -19.56
C LYS A 54 -1.73 -0.79 -20.20
N GLY A 55 -1.32 0.34 -20.74
CA GLY A 55 -2.22 1.23 -21.49
C GLY A 55 -2.92 2.30 -20.65
N THR A 56 -2.69 2.34 -19.33
CA THR A 56 -3.02 3.49 -18.49
C THR A 56 -1.78 4.33 -18.24
N ALA A 57 -1.95 5.66 -18.06
CA ALA A 57 -0.82 6.60 -18.02
C ALA A 57 0.14 6.36 -16.84
N HIS A 58 -0.36 5.82 -15.74
CA HIS A 58 0.41 5.61 -14.51
C HIS A 58 0.30 4.16 -13.97
N GLY A 59 -0.16 3.21 -14.80
CA GLY A 59 -0.33 1.81 -14.40
C GLY A 59 -1.48 1.58 -13.41
N GLU A 60 -2.41 2.53 -13.27
CA GLU A 60 -3.62 2.39 -12.45
C GLU A 60 -4.53 1.27 -12.96
N ILE A 61 -5.23 0.62 -12.06
CA ILE A 61 -6.24 -0.39 -12.38
C ILE A 61 -7.59 0.34 -12.52
N PRO A 62 -8.28 0.21 -13.67
CA PRO A 62 -9.58 0.85 -13.89
C PRO A 62 -10.60 0.52 -12.78
N ASN A 63 -11.48 1.46 -12.46
CA ASN A 63 -12.45 1.30 -11.38
C ASN A 63 -13.35 0.07 -11.56
N TYR A 64 -13.83 -0.21 -12.79
CA TYR A 64 -14.69 -1.37 -13.07
C TYR A 64 -14.03 -2.73 -12.76
N ILE A 65 -12.69 -2.77 -12.65
CA ILE A 65 -11.94 -3.95 -12.21
C ILE A 65 -11.70 -3.89 -10.71
N SER A 66 -11.30 -2.74 -10.20
CA SER A 66 -10.76 -2.58 -8.83
C SER A 66 -11.82 -2.41 -7.75
N GLU A 67 -13.04 -1.96 -8.08
CA GLU A 67 -14.12 -1.71 -7.10
C GLU A 67 -14.61 -2.96 -6.36
N GLN A 68 -14.42 -4.14 -6.96
CA GLN A 68 -14.77 -5.41 -6.33
C GLN A 68 -13.77 -5.88 -5.26
N PHE A 69 -12.59 -5.25 -5.15
CA PHE A 69 -11.52 -5.68 -4.25
C PHE A 69 -11.46 -4.81 -3.01
N GLN A 70 -11.17 -5.46 -1.89
CA GLN A 70 -11.04 -4.84 -0.58
C GLN A 70 -9.73 -5.27 0.08
N VAL A 71 -9.29 -4.47 1.03
CA VAL A 71 -8.17 -4.82 1.91
C VAL A 71 -8.46 -6.13 2.64
N MET A 72 -7.45 -6.98 2.81
CA MET A 72 -7.48 -8.37 3.30
C MET A 72 -8.08 -9.39 2.31
N ASP A 73 -8.52 -9.02 1.11
CA ASP A 73 -8.82 -10.02 0.09
C ASP A 73 -7.54 -10.72 -0.38
N ILE A 74 -7.61 -12.02 -0.61
CA ILE A 74 -6.56 -12.78 -1.27
C ILE A 74 -6.85 -12.72 -2.75
N LEU A 75 -5.93 -12.08 -3.49
CA LEU A 75 -6.05 -11.88 -4.92
C LEU A 75 -5.06 -12.78 -5.67
N LYS A 76 -5.48 -13.22 -6.86
CA LYS A 76 -4.66 -13.95 -7.82
C LYS A 76 -4.50 -13.08 -9.06
N ILE A 77 -3.27 -12.98 -9.59
CA ILE A 77 -2.97 -12.40 -10.90
C ILE A 77 -2.32 -13.46 -11.80
N GLU A 78 -2.65 -13.44 -13.08
CA GLU A 78 -2.20 -14.41 -14.08
C GLU A 78 -1.43 -13.73 -15.21
N ASP A 79 -0.62 -14.50 -15.94
CA ASP A 79 0.29 -14.03 -17.00
C ASP A 79 1.23 -12.93 -16.52
N VAL A 80 1.78 -13.14 -15.33
CA VAL A 80 2.55 -12.14 -14.61
C VAL A 80 3.90 -11.90 -15.29
N ARG A 81 4.22 -10.62 -15.51
CA ARG A 81 5.52 -10.17 -16.01
C ARG A 81 6.05 -9.05 -15.13
N ALA A 82 7.28 -9.15 -14.70
CA ALA A 82 7.91 -8.06 -13.96
C ALA A 82 7.89 -6.77 -14.79
N CYS A 83 7.62 -5.66 -14.12
CA CYS A 83 7.61 -4.31 -14.68
C CYS A 83 8.34 -3.40 -13.69
N PRO A 84 9.65 -3.60 -13.48
CA PRO A 84 10.38 -2.82 -12.52
C PRO A 84 10.58 -1.41 -13.08
N ASP A 85 10.08 -0.44 -12.36
CA ASP A 85 10.57 0.92 -12.32
C ASP A 85 11.59 1.01 -11.17
N CYS A 86 12.48 1.98 -11.16
CA CYS A 86 13.66 2.03 -10.28
C CYS A 86 13.38 1.71 -8.81
N ALA A 87 12.36 2.30 -8.18
CA ALA A 87 11.98 2.01 -6.79
C ALA A 87 10.70 1.19 -6.65
N GLN A 88 10.14 0.70 -7.76
CA GLN A 88 8.90 -0.07 -7.78
C GLN A 88 9.15 -1.50 -8.29
N SER A 89 10.11 -2.18 -7.68
CA SER A 89 10.47 -3.57 -8.02
C SER A 89 9.30 -4.55 -7.80
N GLU A 90 8.30 -4.16 -7.05
CA GLU A 90 7.06 -4.87 -6.80
C GLU A 90 6.03 -4.77 -7.93
N ASN A 91 6.27 -3.96 -8.98
CA ASN A 91 5.35 -3.81 -10.10
C ASN A 91 5.32 -5.03 -11.01
N PHE A 92 4.11 -5.51 -11.32
CA PHE A 92 3.89 -6.61 -12.24
C PHE A 92 2.74 -6.29 -13.21
N TYR A 93 3.01 -6.46 -14.50
CA TYR A 93 1.95 -6.57 -15.50
C TYR A 93 1.22 -7.90 -15.34
N PHE A 94 -0.06 -7.92 -15.63
CA PHE A 94 -0.93 -9.08 -15.53
C PHE A 94 -1.97 -9.08 -16.66
N SER A 95 -2.58 -10.22 -16.95
CA SER A 95 -3.73 -10.33 -17.87
C SER A 95 -5.05 -10.34 -17.13
N THR A 96 -5.12 -11.08 -16.02
CA THR A 96 -6.33 -11.20 -15.19
C THR A 96 -6.00 -11.01 -13.73
N ILE A 97 -6.96 -10.45 -12.97
CA ILE A 97 -6.93 -10.35 -11.52
C ILE A 97 -8.27 -10.83 -10.97
N SER A 98 -8.23 -11.69 -9.96
CA SER A 98 -9.43 -12.25 -9.35
C SER A 98 -9.28 -12.41 -7.85
N LYS A 99 -10.38 -12.32 -7.12
CA LYS A 99 -10.46 -12.66 -5.70
C LYS A 99 -10.62 -14.17 -5.55
N VAL A 100 -9.74 -14.77 -4.74
CA VAL A 100 -9.73 -16.22 -4.48
C VAL A 100 -9.95 -16.57 -3.01
N GLY A 101 -10.02 -15.57 -2.13
CA GLY A 101 -10.27 -15.75 -0.71
C GLY A 101 -10.20 -14.44 0.06
N ARG A 102 -10.20 -14.55 1.38
CA ARG A 102 -10.02 -13.44 2.31
C ARG A 102 -9.18 -13.88 3.50
N ALA A 103 -8.21 -13.09 3.89
CA ALA A 103 -7.40 -13.32 5.08
C ALA A 103 -8.11 -12.79 6.33
N ASN A 104 -7.78 -13.35 7.50
CA ASN A 104 -8.28 -12.84 8.77
C ASN A 104 -7.60 -11.51 9.11
N SER A 105 -8.41 -10.49 9.42
CA SER A 105 -7.95 -9.15 9.82
C SER A 105 -7.71 -9.04 11.33
N ASN A 106 -7.11 -10.04 11.96
CA ASN A 106 -6.75 -9.96 13.39
C ASN A 106 -5.32 -9.45 13.58
N VAL A 107 -5.01 -8.99 14.80
CA VAL A 107 -3.71 -8.44 15.18
C VAL A 107 -2.56 -9.39 14.82
N LYS A 108 -2.69 -10.68 15.10
CA LYS A 108 -1.64 -11.67 14.82
C LYS A 108 -1.31 -11.73 13.32
N THR A 109 -2.32 -11.75 12.46
CA THR A 109 -2.12 -11.76 11.00
C THR A 109 -1.48 -10.47 10.53
N LEU A 110 -1.96 -9.32 11.02
CA LEU A 110 -1.43 -8.01 10.63
C LEU A 110 0.01 -7.84 11.10
N ASP A 111 0.35 -8.23 12.32
CA ASP A 111 1.73 -8.19 12.83
C ASP A 111 2.68 -9.06 11.98
N MET A 112 2.22 -10.21 11.46
CA MET A 112 3.01 -11.07 10.56
C MET A 112 3.24 -10.43 9.17
N LEU A 113 2.34 -9.57 8.72
CA LEU A 113 2.39 -8.86 7.45
C LEU A 113 3.19 -7.57 7.53
N CYS A 114 3.46 -7.04 8.74
CA CYS A 114 4.24 -5.82 8.92
C CYS A 114 5.69 -5.98 8.46
N ASP A 115 6.19 -4.93 7.85
CA ASP A 115 7.62 -4.76 7.57
C ASP A 115 8.34 -4.41 8.87
N SER A 116 9.11 -5.37 9.41
CA SER A 116 9.96 -5.15 10.60
C SER A 116 11.23 -4.37 10.24
N TYR A 117 11.06 -3.20 9.63
CA TYR A 117 12.16 -2.35 9.21
C TYR A 117 12.57 -1.41 10.34
N HIS A 118 13.85 -1.42 10.71
CA HIS A 118 14.37 -0.62 11.83
C HIS A 118 14.91 0.77 11.41
N GLY A 119 14.78 1.11 10.14
CA GLY A 119 15.24 2.39 9.60
C GLY A 119 14.15 3.46 9.49
N LEU A 120 14.50 4.52 8.77
CA LEU A 120 13.58 5.59 8.43
C LEU A 120 12.63 5.16 7.30
N ILE A 121 11.36 5.55 7.37
CA ILE A 121 10.38 5.32 6.32
C ILE A 121 10.93 5.85 4.99
N PHE A 122 11.12 4.94 4.01
CA PHE A 122 11.72 5.27 2.70
C PHE A 122 13.00 6.11 2.82
N GLY A 123 13.88 5.77 3.78
CA GLY A 123 15.23 6.30 3.91
C GLY A 123 15.37 7.71 4.48
N ASN A 124 14.29 8.44 4.78
CA ASN A 124 14.39 9.78 5.36
C ASN A 124 13.19 10.14 6.27
N ARG A 125 13.30 11.27 6.99
CA ARG A 125 12.23 11.82 7.87
C ARG A 125 11.25 12.73 7.13
N GLY A 126 11.57 13.13 5.89
CA GLY A 126 10.76 14.05 5.11
C GLY A 126 9.44 13.45 4.63
N ARG A 127 8.62 14.32 4.03
CA ARG A 127 7.32 13.97 3.43
C ARG A 127 7.44 13.39 2.03
N ALA A 128 8.64 13.44 1.45
CA ALA A 128 8.94 12.96 0.10
C ALA A 128 10.36 12.41 0.01
N VAL A 129 10.63 11.73 -1.07
CA VAL A 129 11.93 11.15 -1.43
C VAL A 129 12.42 11.83 -2.70
N ALA A 130 13.68 12.27 -2.68
CA ALA A 130 14.34 12.85 -3.85
C ALA A 130 14.64 11.76 -4.91
N PRO A 131 14.76 12.13 -6.20
CA PRO A 131 14.99 11.17 -7.29
C PRO A 131 16.22 10.30 -7.08
N GLU A 132 17.32 10.89 -6.58
CA GLU A 132 18.57 10.17 -6.35
C GLU A 132 18.41 9.09 -5.27
N SER A 133 17.65 9.40 -4.21
CA SER A 133 17.35 8.44 -3.15
C SER A 133 16.32 7.42 -3.61
N TYR A 134 15.32 7.84 -4.41
CA TYR A 134 14.29 6.97 -4.96
C TYR A 134 14.88 5.83 -5.78
N ALA A 135 15.82 6.12 -6.67
CA ALA A 135 16.48 5.12 -7.53
C ALA A 135 17.20 4.02 -6.74
N SER A 136 17.67 4.32 -5.52
CA SER A 136 18.42 3.38 -4.68
C SER A 136 17.58 2.60 -3.68
N LEU A 137 16.28 2.97 -3.46
CA LEU A 137 15.45 2.33 -2.44
C LEU A 137 15.12 0.87 -2.75
N GLY A 138 14.83 0.55 -4.01
CA GLY A 138 14.43 -0.80 -4.43
C GLY A 138 13.06 -1.26 -3.93
N TYR A 139 12.28 -0.42 -3.24
CA TYR A 139 10.92 -0.69 -2.77
C TYR A 139 10.13 0.61 -2.62
N SER A 140 8.80 0.54 -2.75
CA SER A 140 7.92 1.71 -2.61
C SER A 140 6.62 1.42 -1.86
N LEU A 141 6.50 0.25 -1.25
CA LEU A 141 5.39 -0.15 -0.39
C LEU A 141 5.92 -0.70 0.93
N MET A 142 5.21 -0.44 2.02
CA MET A 142 5.45 -1.07 3.32
C MET A 142 4.20 -1.01 4.20
N LEU A 143 4.04 -2.01 5.08
CA LEU A 143 3.03 -2.02 6.14
C LEU A 143 3.72 -1.82 7.48
N ILE A 144 3.26 -0.84 8.25
CA ILE A 144 3.79 -0.55 9.57
C ILE A 144 2.70 -0.53 10.64
N LYS A 145 3.11 -0.79 11.89
CA LYS A 145 2.31 -0.57 13.09
C LYS A 145 2.92 0.61 13.85
N PRO A 146 2.43 1.84 13.63
CA PRO A 146 2.97 3.04 14.27
C PRO A 146 2.37 3.26 15.66
N GLU A 147 2.94 4.22 16.40
CA GLU A 147 2.47 4.71 17.68
C GLU A 147 1.95 6.15 17.57
N GLY A 148 1.10 6.60 18.50
CA GLY A 148 0.67 7.99 18.59
C GLY A 148 -0.10 8.49 17.36
N VAL A 149 -0.88 7.62 16.74
CA VAL A 149 -1.62 7.93 15.50
C VAL A 149 -2.71 8.97 15.76
N ARG A 150 -2.70 10.06 14.96
CA ARG A 150 -3.69 11.12 15.03
C ARG A 150 -4.07 11.61 13.62
N PHE A 151 -5.34 11.51 13.29
CA PHE A 151 -5.92 12.02 12.04
C PHE A 151 -6.40 13.46 12.22
N PHE A 152 -6.20 14.28 11.19
CA PHE A 152 -6.65 15.68 11.15
C PHE A 152 -6.80 16.17 9.71
N MET A 153 -7.56 17.25 9.54
CA MET A 153 -7.69 17.94 8.25
C MET A 153 -6.65 19.06 8.17
N GLU A 154 -5.99 19.20 7.00
CA GLU A 154 -5.03 20.27 6.70
C GLU A 154 -5.36 20.86 5.35
N ASN A 155 -5.33 22.20 5.22
CA ASN A 155 -5.47 22.85 3.93
C ASN A 155 -4.26 22.51 3.04
N ARG A 156 -4.50 22.27 1.77
CA ARG A 156 -3.41 22.15 0.80
C ARG A 156 -2.70 23.51 0.69
N TYR A 157 -1.40 23.45 0.41
CA TYR A 157 -0.61 24.66 0.24
C TYR A 157 -1.29 25.59 -0.79
N ASN A 158 -1.47 26.86 -0.41
CA ASN A 158 -2.13 27.90 -1.22
C ASN A 158 -3.54 27.51 -1.77
N SER A 159 -4.32 26.75 -0.99
CA SER A 159 -5.65 26.31 -1.40
C SER A 159 -6.55 26.12 -0.19
N ASP A 160 -7.85 26.43 -0.34
CA ASP A 160 -8.88 26.13 0.68
C ASP A 160 -9.32 24.66 0.67
N VAL A 161 -8.79 23.88 -0.27
CA VAL A 161 -9.09 22.44 -0.35
C VAL A 161 -8.42 21.72 0.81
N GLN A 162 -9.23 21.13 1.67
CA GLN A 162 -8.74 20.31 2.77
C GLN A 162 -8.39 18.91 2.30
N ARG A 163 -7.38 18.33 2.95
CA ARG A 163 -7.02 16.92 2.79
C ARG A 163 -6.84 16.27 4.15
N LEU A 164 -7.16 14.99 4.21
CA LEU A 164 -6.91 14.17 5.38
C LEU A 164 -5.41 13.89 5.51
N ARG A 165 -4.91 14.06 6.73
CA ARG A 165 -3.55 13.72 7.10
C ARG A 165 -3.55 12.86 8.35
N VAL A 166 -2.44 12.17 8.55
CA VAL A 166 -2.17 11.42 9.77
C VAL A 166 -0.77 11.73 10.27
N SER A 167 -0.66 12.07 11.56
CA SER A 167 0.61 12.12 12.27
C SER A 167 0.78 10.86 13.11
N PHE A 168 2.02 10.40 13.25
CA PHE A 168 2.35 9.19 13.99
C PHE A 168 3.85 9.13 14.28
N THR A 169 4.23 8.28 15.23
CA THR A 169 5.63 7.94 15.51
C THR A 169 5.94 6.53 15.00
N TYR A 170 7.08 6.36 14.34
CA TYR A 170 7.61 5.07 13.92
C TYR A 170 9.12 5.03 14.12
N ASN A 171 9.62 4.01 14.83
CA ASN A 171 11.03 3.86 15.20
C ASN A 171 11.62 5.13 15.89
N GLY A 172 10.84 5.78 16.77
CA GLY A 172 11.24 6.98 17.47
C GLY A 172 11.27 8.27 16.63
N HIS A 173 10.73 8.24 15.41
CA HIS A 173 10.65 9.40 14.52
C HIS A 173 9.21 9.78 14.23
N GLU A 174 8.93 11.08 14.27
CA GLU A 174 7.62 11.63 13.92
C GLU A 174 7.44 11.78 12.40
N TYR A 175 6.27 11.43 11.93
CA TYR A 175 5.84 11.58 10.55
C TYR A 175 4.48 12.26 10.47
N ASN A 176 4.25 12.98 9.38
CA ASN A 176 2.97 13.61 9.06
C ASN A 176 2.73 13.45 7.55
N LEU A 177 1.86 12.51 7.17
CA LEU A 177 1.66 12.08 5.80
C LEU A 177 0.21 12.26 5.35
N PRO A 178 -0.03 12.55 4.05
CA PRO A 178 -1.38 12.56 3.50
C PRO A 178 -1.96 11.15 3.40
N VAL A 179 -3.27 11.04 3.64
CA VAL A 179 -4.03 9.81 3.49
C VAL A 179 -4.71 9.78 2.12
N THR A 180 -4.57 8.67 1.40
CA THR A 180 -5.20 8.43 0.08
C THR A 180 -6.10 7.20 0.06
N ASP A 181 -6.38 6.63 1.22
CA ASP A 181 -7.39 5.58 1.44
C ASP A 181 -8.79 6.15 1.19
N PRO A 182 -9.54 5.63 0.19
CA PRO A 182 -10.85 6.18 -0.16
C PRO A 182 -11.88 6.08 0.96
N GLU A 183 -11.90 4.94 1.66
CA GLU A 183 -12.87 4.69 2.73
C GLU A 183 -12.62 5.62 3.93
N ILE A 184 -11.36 5.75 4.33
CA ILE A 184 -10.99 6.63 5.45
C ILE A 184 -11.20 8.10 5.08
N CYS A 185 -10.89 8.51 3.84
CA CYS A 185 -11.17 9.87 3.37
C CYS A 185 -12.67 10.16 3.36
N GLN A 186 -13.51 9.21 2.93
CA GLN A 186 -14.97 9.36 2.98
C GLN A 186 -15.47 9.45 4.43
N ARG A 187 -14.98 8.61 5.32
CA ARG A 187 -15.33 8.68 6.76
C ARG A 187 -14.93 10.01 7.37
N ALA A 188 -13.76 10.55 7.02
CA ALA A 188 -13.27 11.84 7.51
C ALA A 188 -14.15 13.03 7.14
N SER A 189 -14.92 12.96 6.04
CA SER A 189 -15.86 14.02 5.64
C SER A 189 -17.00 14.23 6.67
N ASN A 190 -17.28 13.22 7.50
CA ASN A 190 -18.23 13.29 8.62
C ASN A 190 -17.56 13.71 9.94
N GLY A 191 -16.31 14.22 9.88
CA GLY A 191 -15.50 14.59 11.03
C GLY A 191 -14.40 13.57 11.33
N VAL A 192 -13.24 14.02 11.79
CA VAL A 192 -12.06 13.16 11.99
C VAL A 192 -11.97 12.50 13.37
N ASN A 193 -12.75 12.98 14.36
CA ASN A 193 -12.60 12.54 15.75
C ASN A 193 -12.81 11.05 15.93
N HIS A 194 -13.78 10.45 15.21
CA HIS A 194 -14.07 9.03 15.30
C HIS A 194 -12.96 8.15 14.71
N LEU A 195 -12.10 8.72 13.84
CA LEU A 195 -10.94 8.01 13.31
C LEU A 195 -9.84 7.84 14.36
N ASN A 196 -9.86 8.62 15.44
CA ASN A 196 -8.83 8.62 16.48
C ASN A 196 -9.18 7.73 17.69
N ASN A 197 -10.24 6.92 17.62
CA ASN A 197 -10.76 6.14 18.74
C ASN A 197 -10.27 4.69 18.80
N SER A 198 -9.45 4.25 17.85
CA SER A 198 -8.96 2.87 17.83
C SER A 198 -7.74 2.68 18.74
N SER A 199 -7.60 1.47 19.29
CA SER A 199 -6.49 1.12 20.20
C SER A 199 -5.17 0.92 19.46
N SER A 200 -5.22 0.54 18.20
CA SER A 200 -4.05 0.39 17.34
C SER A 200 -4.40 0.57 15.86
N TYR A 201 -3.38 0.91 15.08
CA TYR A 201 -3.48 1.15 13.65
C TYR A 201 -2.37 0.42 12.91
N TYR A 202 -2.71 -0.02 11.69
CA TYR A 202 -1.74 -0.49 10.71
C TYR A 202 -1.86 0.41 9.48
N LEU A 203 -0.75 0.96 9.04
CA LEU A 203 -0.70 1.88 7.90
C LEU A 203 0.06 1.25 6.75
N THR A 204 -0.60 1.11 5.60
CA THR A 204 0.11 0.80 4.35
C THR A 204 0.64 2.10 3.78
N LEU A 205 1.94 2.21 3.68
CA LEU A 205 2.63 3.35 3.12
C LEU A 205 3.01 3.08 1.66
N SER A 206 2.97 4.13 0.83
CA SER A 206 3.35 4.07 -0.57
C SER A 206 4.12 5.32 -0.97
N LEU A 207 5.06 5.19 -1.91
CA LEU A 207 5.61 6.33 -2.65
C LEU A 207 4.69 6.63 -3.84
N GLY A 208 4.29 7.88 -3.96
CA GLY A 208 3.53 8.41 -5.09
C GLY A 208 4.37 8.45 -6.37
N VAL A 209 3.70 8.68 -7.49
CA VAL A 209 4.39 9.01 -8.75
C VAL A 209 5.19 10.31 -8.59
N GLU A 210 6.21 10.46 -9.41
CA GLU A 210 7.01 11.68 -9.43
C GLU A 210 6.16 12.92 -9.73
N HIS A 211 6.39 13.96 -8.96
CA HIS A 211 5.82 15.27 -9.16
C HIS A 211 6.89 16.33 -8.83
N GLU A 212 7.26 17.14 -9.79
CA GLU A 212 8.31 18.16 -9.68
C GLU A 212 9.65 17.61 -9.12
N GLY A 213 10.03 16.39 -9.55
CA GLY A 213 11.26 15.73 -9.11
C GLY A 213 11.15 15.03 -7.75
N TRP A 214 9.96 14.94 -7.12
CA TRP A 214 9.79 14.34 -5.80
C TRP A 214 8.77 13.19 -5.79
N HIS A 215 9.03 12.16 -5.01
CA HIS A 215 8.10 11.07 -4.73
C HIS A 215 7.49 11.27 -3.34
N SER A 216 6.24 11.73 -3.28
CA SER A 216 5.56 11.94 -2.01
C SER A 216 5.29 10.63 -1.27
N LYS A 217 5.52 10.61 0.04
CA LYS A 217 5.09 9.53 0.92
C LYS A 217 3.61 9.67 1.20
N LEU A 218 2.87 8.58 1.05
CA LEU A 218 1.41 8.52 1.18
C LEU A 218 1.02 7.40 2.13
N VAL A 219 -0.07 7.60 2.88
CA VAL A 219 -0.77 6.50 3.55
C VAL A 219 -1.85 6.01 2.60
N ALA A 220 -1.58 4.88 1.96
CA ALA A 220 -2.43 4.29 0.92
C ALA A 220 -3.60 3.50 1.51
N ASN A 221 -3.46 3.01 2.75
CA ASN A 221 -4.54 2.34 3.48
C ASN A 221 -4.33 2.41 5.00
N VAL A 222 -5.44 2.37 5.73
CA VAL A 222 -5.50 2.37 7.20
C VAL A 222 -6.37 1.22 7.68
N ILE A 223 -5.81 0.35 8.53
CA ILE A 223 -6.56 -0.67 9.25
C ILE A 223 -6.56 -0.28 10.73
N SER A 224 -7.74 -0.09 11.31
CA SER A 224 -7.94 0.22 12.72
C SER A 224 -8.46 -0.98 13.49
N MET A 225 -7.94 -1.21 14.71
CA MET A 225 -8.28 -2.33 15.58
C MET A 225 -8.83 -1.82 16.94
#